data_b52ce5cbeadbce817f761e1e72335cf9
#
_entry.id   b52ce5cbeadbce817f761e1e72335cf9
#
_cell.length_a   1.000
_cell.length_b   1.000
_cell.length_c   1.000
_cell.angle_alpha   90.00
_cell.angle_beta   90.00
_cell.angle_gamma   90.00
#
_symmetry.space_group_name_H-M   'P 1'
#
loop_
_entity.id
_entity.type
_entity.pdbx_description
1 polymer ?
#
loop_
_entity_poly.entity_id
_entity_poly.type
_entity_poly.pdbx_seq_one_letter_code
_entity_poly.pdbx_strand_id
1 'polypeptide(L)'
;MIAMSITPTLTPLKRAFEQSRAEKNIERILPELLRAQFHVVIGGQSEQIDLFLVPSPNPERRCVTVAEELAFLAGIDYPKIPVTGRQLVASIPPEIEIVILHGDGANYLTREQLAWFRGMPEMHA
;
A
#
# COMPACT_ATOMS: atom_id res chain seq x y z
N MET A 1 -10.33 1.72 35.08
CA MET A 1 -10.18 1.01 33.82
C MET A 1 -9.59 1.93 32.76
N ILE A 2 -8.60 1.47 32.13
CA ILE A 2 -7.92 2.28 31.12
C ILE A 2 -8.69 2.13 29.82
N ALA A 3 -9.25 3.21 29.35
CA ALA A 3 -9.77 3.24 28.01
C ALA A 3 -8.58 3.03 27.07
N MET A 4 -8.52 1.89 26.47
CA MET A 4 -7.57 1.63 25.42
C MET A 4 -7.96 2.47 24.23
N SER A 5 -7.43 3.66 24.13
CA SER A 5 -7.49 4.33 22.85
C SER A 5 -6.52 3.59 21.95
N ILE A 6 -7.05 2.87 20.99
CA ILE A 6 -6.23 2.30 19.93
C ILE A 6 -5.81 3.45 19.05
N THR A 7 -4.69 4.06 19.42
CA THR A 7 -4.07 5.03 18.54
C THR A 7 -3.37 4.22 17.45
N PRO A 8 -3.70 4.41 16.19
CA PRO A 8 -2.97 3.74 15.11
C PRO A 8 -1.48 4.07 15.24
N THR A 9 -0.63 3.07 15.13
CA THR A 9 0.80 3.26 15.19
C THR A 9 1.24 4.17 14.07
N LEU A 10 1.94 5.25 14.39
CA LEU A 10 2.51 6.13 13.38
C LEU A 10 3.78 5.49 12.84
N THR A 11 3.63 4.71 11.77
CA THR A 11 4.77 4.07 11.11
C THR A 11 5.58 5.11 10.33
N PRO A 12 6.86 4.80 10.02
CA PRO A 12 7.66 5.68 9.15
C PRO A 12 6.99 5.98 7.82
N LEU A 13 6.32 5.00 7.22
CA LEU A 13 5.60 5.20 5.96
C LEU A 13 4.43 6.16 6.14
N LYS A 14 3.62 5.98 7.18
CA LYS A 14 2.48 6.87 7.43
C LYS A 14 2.94 8.30 7.66
N ARG A 15 4.03 8.48 8.41
CA ARG A 15 4.64 9.78 8.61
C ARG A 15 5.12 10.39 7.30
N ALA A 16 5.74 9.56 6.44
CA ALA A 16 6.21 10.04 5.14
C ALA A 16 5.05 10.54 4.27
N PHE A 17 3.91 9.86 4.30
CA PHE A 17 2.72 10.34 3.59
C PHE A 17 2.24 11.69 4.13
N GLU A 18 2.23 11.87 5.43
CA GLU A 18 1.84 13.14 6.04
C GLU A 18 2.78 14.27 5.63
N GLN A 19 4.08 14.02 5.66
CA GLN A 19 5.09 14.97 5.21
C GLN A 19 4.97 15.27 3.72
N SER A 20 4.72 14.25 2.93
CA SER A 20 4.53 14.39 1.48
C SER A 20 3.36 15.33 1.16
N ARG A 21 2.26 15.20 1.87
CA ARG A 21 1.11 16.09 1.67
C ARG A 21 1.42 17.53 2.07
N ALA A 22 2.13 17.71 3.19
CA ALA A 22 2.52 19.05 3.66
C ALA A 22 3.49 19.73 2.70
N GLU A 23 4.40 18.97 2.12
CA GLU A 23 5.43 19.46 1.20
C GLU A 23 4.99 19.42 -0.27
N LYS A 24 3.86 18.81 -0.57
CA LYS A 24 3.36 18.55 -1.93
C LYS A 24 4.39 17.82 -2.80
N ASN A 25 5.05 16.82 -2.20
CA ASN A 25 6.12 16.06 -2.84
C ASN A 25 5.96 14.57 -2.56
N ILE A 26 5.36 13.83 -3.50
CA ILE A 26 5.08 12.40 -3.35
C ILE A 26 6.36 11.56 -3.32
N GLU A 27 7.47 12.04 -3.88
CA GLU A 27 8.75 11.31 -3.83
C GLU A 27 9.23 11.08 -2.40
N ARG A 28 8.76 11.90 -1.48
CA ARG A 28 9.12 11.82 -0.07
C ARG A 28 8.82 10.45 0.54
N ILE A 29 7.80 9.76 0.03
CA ILE A 29 7.40 8.47 0.57
C ILE A 29 8.27 7.31 0.08
N LEU A 30 8.99 7.48 -1.02
CA LEU A 30 9.60 6.34 -1.73
C LEU A 30 10.55 5.53 -0.85
N PRO A 31 11.51 6.11 -0.11
CA PRO A 31 12.40 5.30 0.72
C PRO A 31 11.65 4.45 1.76
N GLU A 32 10.66 5.03 2.41
CA GLU A 32 9.89 4.32 3.43
C GLU A 32 8.93 3.30 2.80
N LEU A 33 8.37 3.61 1.64
CA LEU A 33 7.53 2.68 0.88
C LEU A 33 8.30 1.42 0.53
N LEU A 34 9.52 1.56 0.03
CA LEU A 34 10.33 0.42 -0.38
C LEU A 34 10.78 -0.46 0.79
N ARG A 35 10.98 0.13 1.97
CA ARG A 35 11.38 -0.59 3.17
C ARG A 35 10.22 -1.21 3.93
N ALA A 36 9.01 -0.72 3.71
CA ALA A 36 7.85 -1.19 4.44
C ALA A 36 7.56 -2.66 4.12
N GLN A 37 6.93 -3.34 5.06
CA GLN A 37 6.41 -4.68 4.84
C GLN A 37 4.90 -4.61 4.84
N PHE A 38 4.29 -5.27 3.86
CA PHE A 38 2.86 -5.21 3.66
C PHE A 38 2.25 -6.60 3.69
N HIS A 39 0.98 -6.64 4.06
CA HIS A 39 0.09 -7.74 3.77
C HIS A 39 -0.79 -7.33 2.60
N VAL A 40 -0.83 -8.16 1.57
CA VAL A 40 -1.59 -7.89 0.35
C VAL A 40 -2.80 -8.82 0.31
N VAL A 41 -3.98 -8.25 0.10
CA VAL A 41 -5.21 -9.05 -0.07
C VAL A 41 -5.18 -9.67 -1.46
N ILE A 42 -5.37 -11.00 -1.51
CA ILE A 42 -5.39 -11.75 -2.77
C ILE A 42 -6.73 -12.47 -2.92
N GLY A 43 -7.12 -12.74 -4.16
CA GLY A 43 -8.34 -13.48 -4.46
C GLY A 43 -8.19 -14.98 -4.33
N GLY A 44 -6.99 -15.48 -4.54
CA GLY A 44 -6.69 -16.90 -4.42
C GLY A 44 -5.22 -17.18 -4.68
N GLN A 45 -4.79 -18.38 -4.34
CA GLN A 45 -3.43 -18.83 -4.55
C GLN A 45 -3.46 -20.27 -5.00
N SER A 46 -3.14 -20.50 -6.27
CA SER A 46 -2.97 -21.83 -6.85
C SER A 46 -1.59 -21.89 -7.51
N GLU A 47 -1.52 -22.05 -8.82
CA GLU A 47 -0.25 -21.95 -9.55
C GLU A 47 0.22 -20.51 -9.65
N GLN A 48 -0.72 -19.56 -9.65
CA GLN A 48 -0.44 -18.13 -9.69
C GLN A 48 -1.20 -17.44 -8.56
N ILE A 49 -0.67 -16.31 -8.12
CA ILE A 49 -1.35 -15.46 -7.13
C ILE A 49 -2.32 -14.57 -7.87
N ASP A 50 -3.62 -14.71 -7.56
CA ASP A 50 -4.65 -13.86 -8.11
C ASP A 50 -4.86 -12.67 -7.19
N LEU A 51 -4.66 -11.46 -7.69
CA LEU A 51 -4.90 -10.25 -6.92
C LEU A 51 -6.40 -10.05 -6.71
N PHE A 52 -6.77 -9.64 -5.50
CA PHE A 52 -8.13 -9.21 -5.21
C PHE A 52 -8.22 -7.71 -5.54
N LEU A 53 -8.97 -7.39 -6.62
CA LEU A 53 -9.05 -6.03 -7.12
C LEU A 53 -10.40 -5.41 -6.77
N VAL A 54 -10.38 -4.16 -6.34
CA VAL A 54 -11.57 -3.38 -6.03
C VAL A 54 -11.58 -2.12 -6.89
N PRO A 55 -12.75 -1.48 -7.06
CA PRO A 55 -12.78 -0.20 -7.79
C PRO A 55 -11.89 0.83 -7.10
N SER A 56 -11.13 1.56 -7.91
CA SER A 56 -10.32 2.68 -7.46
C SER A 56 -11.18 3.93 -7.30
N PRO A 57 -10.73 4.92 -6.50
CA PRO A 57 -11.35 6.25 -6.51
C PRO A 57 -11.37 6.90 -7.90
N ASN A 58 -10.43 6.54 -8.76
CA ASN A 58 -10.46 6.99 -10.15
C ASN A 58 -11.38 6.10 -10.97
N PRO A 59 -12.32 6.67 -11.76
CA PRO A 59 -13.23 5.86 -12.58
C PRO A 59 -12.50 4.92 -13.54
N GLU A 60 -13.05 3.72 -13.72
CA GLU A 60 -12.54 2.70 -14.64
C GLU A 60 -11.19 2.11 -14.27
N ARG A 61 -10.68 2.43 -13.07
CA ARG A 61 -9.42 1.88 -12.57
C ARG A 61 -9.67 0.89 -11.44
N ARG A 62 -8.72 0.01 -11.22
CA ARG A 62 -8.75 -0.99 -10.16
C ARG A 62 -7.55 -0.83 -9.25
N CYS A 63 -7.74 -1.17 -7.98
CA CYS A 63 -6.64 -1.15 -7.03
C CYS A 63 -6.59 -2.43 -6.21
N VAL A 64 -5.39 -2.73 -5.70
CA VAL A 64 -5.16 -3.78 -4.72
C VAL A 64 -5.10 -3.15 -3.33
N THR A 65 -5.61 -3.87 -2.34
CA THR A 65 -5.65 -3.42 -0.95
C THR A 65 -4.49 -4.02 -0.17
N VAL A 66 -3.73 -3.17 0.49
CA VAL A 66 -2.59 -3.59 1.30
C VAL A 66 -2.60 -2.86 2.65
N ALA A 67 -1.89 -3.40 3.62
CA ALA A 67 -1.68 -2.75 4.91
C ALA A 67 -0.37 -3.22 5.53
N GLU A 68 0.25 -2.37 6.34
CA GLU A 68 1.44 -2.74 7.07
C GLU A 68 1.12 -3.69 8.24
N GLU A 69 -0.08 -3.60 8.79
CA GLU A 69 -0.52 -4.46 9.88
C GLU A 69 -1.72 -5.29 9.44
N LEU A 70 -1.66 -6.58 9.71
CA LEU A 70 -2.73 -7.50 9.35
C LEU A 70 -4.06 -7.11 9.99
N ALA A 71 -4.03 -6.53 11.17
CA ALA A 71 -5.23 -6.10 11.89
C ALA A 71 -6.06 -5.09 11.08
N PHE A 72 -5.43 -4.29 10.24
CA PHE A 72 -6.14 -3.30 9.41
C PHE A 72 -6.92 -3.95 8.27
N LEU A 73 -6.67 -5.23 8.01
CA LEU A 73 -7.34 -6.00 6.96
C LEU A 73 -8.34 -7.00 7.56
N ALA A 74 -8.59 -6.96 8.86
CA ALA A 74 -9.38 -7.97 9.57
C ALA A 74 -10.82 -8.10 9.06
N GLY A 75 -11.38 -7.01 8.51
CA GLY A 75 -12.74 -7.02 7.95
C GLY A 75 -12.83 -7.60 6.55
N ILE A 76 -11.71 -7.98 5.95
CA ILE A 76 -11.67 -8.49 4.59
C ILE A 76 -11.48 -10.00 4.63
N ASP A 77 -12.50 -10.74 4.18
CA ASP A 77 -12.53 -12.20 4.24
C ASP A 77 -11.91 -12.82 2.98
N TYR A 78 -10.63 -12.51 2.76
CA TYR A 78 -9.83 -13.05 1.67
C TYR A 78 -8.42 -13.33 2.16
N PRO A 79 -7.69 -14.25 1.53
CA PRO A 79 -6.31 -14.54 1.93
C PRO A 79 -5.42 -13.30 1.82
N LYS A 80 -4.37 -13.27 2.63
CA LYS A 80 -3.37 -12.20 2.62
C LYS A 80 -1.99 -12.83 2.52
N ILE A 81 -1.08 -12.18 1.78
CA ILE A 81 0.31 -12.61 1.66
C ILE A 81 1.24 -11.47 2.07
N PRO A 82 2.37 -11.79 2.72
CA PRO A 82 3.37 -10.77 3.05
C PRO A 82 4.25 -10.46 1.84
N VAL A 83 4.50 -9.17 1.60
CA VAL A 83 5.45 -8.72 0.59
C VAL A 83 6.17 -7.48 1.11
N THR A 84 7.37 -7.22 0.58
CA THR A 84 8.03 -5.94 0.85
C THR A 84 7.45 -4.86 -0.06
N GLY A 85 7.59 -3.60 0.35
CA GLY A 85 7.19 -2.49 -0.51
C GLY A 85 7.88 -2.51 -1.86
N ARG A 86 9.18 -2.85 -1.86
CA ARG A 86 9.94 -2.99 -3.11
C ARG A 86 9.33 -4.06 -4.03
N GLN A 87 9.02 -5.24 -3.49
CA GLN A 87 8.37 -6.30 -4.25
C GLN A 87 7.02 -5.86 -4.79
N LEU A 88 6.23 -5.19 -3.95
CA LEU A 88 4.91 -4.71 -4.33
C LEU A 88 4.99 -3.74 -5.51
N VAL A 89 5.82 -2.71 -5.41
CA VAL A 89 5.95 -1.69 -6.46
C VAL A 89 6.50 -2.30 -7.76
N ALA A 90 7.46 -3.23 -7.64
CA ALA A 90 8.07 -3.86 -8.80
C ALA A 90 7.15 -4.86 -9.52
N SER A 91 6.27 -5.54 -8.77
CA SER A 91 5.53 -6.69 -9.28
C SER A 91 4.10 -6.37 -9.69
N ILE A 92 3.53 -5.29 -9.18
CA ILE A 92 2.13 -4.96 -9.48
C ILE A 92 1.97 -4.61 -10.96
N PRO A 93 0.90 -5.11 -11.63
CA PRO A 93 0.68 -4.78 -13.04
C PRO A 93 0.57 -3.26 -13.27
N PRO A 94 1.03 -2.74 -14.41
CA PRO A 94 1.09 -1.30 -14.65
C PRO A 94 -0.25 -0.57 -14.58
N GLU A 95 -1.34 -1.27 -14.84
CA GLU A 95 -2.69 -0.68 -14.83
C GLU A 95 -3.34 -0.67 -13.45
N ILE A 96 -2.72 -1.32 -12.45
CA ILE A 96 -3.31 -1.48 -11.13
C ILE A 96 -2.75 -0.41 -10.19
N GLU A 97 -3.64 0.12 -9.36
CA GLU A 97 -3.32 1.11 -8.33
C GLU A 97 -3.25 0.45 -6.95
N ILE A 98 -2.76 1.15 -5.95
CA ILE A 98 -2.61 0.61 -4.60
C ILE A 98 -3.37 1.49 -3.62
N VAL A 99 -4.17 0.87 -2.75
CA VAL A 99 -4.70 1.53 -1.57
C VAL A 99 -4.06 0.91 -0.33
N ILE A 100 -3.47 1.75 0.51
CA ILE A 100 -2.82 1.35 1.75
C ILE A 100 -3.74 1.73 2.91
N LEU A 101 -4.24 0.72 3.62
CA LEU A 101 -5.10 0.95 4.77
C LEU A 101 -4.25 1.19 6.01
N HIS A 102 -4.56 2.28 6.70
CA HIS A 102 -4.06 2.58 8.05
C HIS A 102 -5.26 2.47 8.98
N GLY A 103 -5.06 2.21 10.24
CA GLY A 103 -6.18 2.01 11.17
C GLY A 103 -7.17 3.18 11.24
N ASP A 104 -6.76 4.38 10.82
CA ASP A 104 -7.56 5.60 10.88
C ASP A 104 -7.86 6.19 9.49
N GLY A 105 -7.57 5.46 8.43
CA GLY A 105 -7.79 5.95 7.08
C GLY A 105 -6.98 5.19 6.05
N ALA A 106 -6.79 5.80 4.90
CA ALA A 106 -6.09 5.17 3.80
C ALA A 106 -5.26 6.18 3.02
N ASN A 107 -4.20 5.70 2.40
CA ASN A 107 -3.45 6.42 1.38
C ASN A 107 -3.59 5.68 0.06
N TYR A 108 -3.56 6.43 -1.02
CA TYR A 108 -3.83 5.91 -2.35
C TYR A 108 -2.68 6.30 -3.28
N LEU A 109 -2.16 5.29 -4.00
CA LEU A 109 -1.12 5.49 -5.00
C LEU A 109 -1.68 5.21 -6.38
N THR A 110 -1.63 6.22 -7.25
CA THR A 110 -2.12 6.09 -8.62
C THR A 110 -1.13 5.28 -9.46
N ARG A 111 -1.64 4.72 -10.56
CA ARG A 111 -0.78 4.00 -11.50
C ARG A 111 0.31 4.90 -12.09
N GLU A 112 0.05 6.19 -12.26
CA GLU A 112 1.03 7.16 -12.74
C GLU A 112 2.14 7.36 -11.72
N GLN A 113 1.80 7.48 -10.44
CA GLN A 113 2.79 7.58 -9.35
C GLN A 113 3.64 6.32 -9.27
N LEU A 114 3.01 5.16 -9.37
CA LEU A 114 3.71 3.88 -9.32
C LEU A 114 4.67 3.71 -10.51
N ALA A 115 4.22 4.10 -11.70
CA ALA A 115 5.07 4.08 -12.89
C ALA A 115 6.31 4.98 -12.71
N TRP A 116 6.10 6.15 -12.13
CA TRP A 116 7.18 7.08 -11.85
C TRP A 116 8.17 6.48 -10.84
N PHE A 117 7.66 5.90 -9.75
CA PHE A 117 8.52 5.25 -8.75
C PHE A 117 9.38 4.14 -9.35
N ARG A 118 8.82 3.35 -10.29
CA ARG A 118 9.57 2.26 -10.95
C ARG A 118 10.76 2.79 -11.75
N GLY A 119 10.71 4.03 -12.21
CA GLY A 119 11.80 4.67 -12.93
C GLY A 119 12.84 5.33 -12.03
N MET A 120 12.61 5.38 -10.71
CA MET A 120 13.52 6.05 -9.78
C MET A 120 14.75 5.20 -9.46
N PRO A 121 15.94 5.82 -9.26
CA PRO A 121 17.16 5.06 -8.94
C PRO A 121 17.02 4.19 -7.70
N GLU A 122 16.26 4.61 -6.70
CA GLU A 122 16.05 3.88 -5.46
C GLU A 122 15.45 2.48 -5.68
N MET A 123 14.67 2.32 -6.76
CA MET A 123 14.09 1.01 -7.11
C MET A 123 15.15 0.02 -7.57
N HIS A 124 16.28 0.50 -8.06
CA HIS A 124 17.34 -0.29 -8.66
C HIS A 124 18.61 -0.32 -7.81
N ALA A 125 18.54 0.24 -6.61
CA ALA A 125 19.66 0.29 -5.69
C ALA A 125 19.91 -1.06 -5.00
#